data_3802047363231d5f697b4530e709269e
#
_entry.id   3802047363231d5f697b4530e709269e
#
_cell.length_a   1.000
_cell.length_b   1.000
_cell.length_c   1.000
_cell.angle_alpha   90.00
_cell.angle_beta   90.00
_cell.angle_gamma   90.00
#
_symmetry.space_group_name_H-M   'P 1'
#
loop_
_entity.id
_entity.type
_entity.pdbx_description
1 polymer ?
#
loop_
_entity_poly.entity_id
_entity_poly.type
_entity_poly.pdbx_seq_one_letter_code
_entity_poly.pdbx_strand_id
1 'polypeptide(L)'
;MAAIALPITVWQGSNIRPVHAAVQLRPNSQVNTTVSNPQLLHTLLGHRGNVKSLAFSPNSKLLVSGGGNENDGIIQLWNPVTGERSGRIKKAHKTGVQSLAISPDGQTLISCSSDNRINLWNLKNNKFSRSFVGHSSNVMSLAVSPDSRVLVSGALDGIRMWDLLQQRPLATLVRFDNSIHTVAMSPDGQTVASGDNQGVIKLWNLNTGELISEFTAHSQTVTTLAFTPDGSNFITASRDRTIKIWSQNSNEPVRTLTGHNNWVNAIAINPDGQTLASAGRDGVKLWNLTTGELQNTLMGTSDWVSAIAYSPDGQTLASGSFDGKVNIWAMPTGGD
;
A
#
# COMPACT_ATOMS: atom_id res chain seq x y z
N MET A 1 13.64 -24.05 23.66
CA MET A 1 13.67 -22.89 24.58
C MET A 1 12.30 -22.26 24.55
N ALA A 2 11.64 -22.19 25.71
CA ALA A 2 10.22 -21.86 25.83
C ALA A 2 9.90 -20.43 25.41
N ALA A 3 8.90 -20.25 24.58
CA ALA A 3 8.31 -18.96 24.26
C ALA A 3 7.46 -18.53 25.46
N ILE A 4 7.76 -17.36 26.03
CA ILE A 4 6.98 -16.75 27.10
C ILE A 4 5.79 -16.04 26.45
N ALA A 5 4.61 -16.62 26.61
CA ALA A 5 3.35 -15.97 26.27
C ALA A 5 2.98 -14.99 27.39
N LEU A 6 2.79 -13.71 27.06
CA LEU A 6 2.22 -12.73 27.94
C LEU A 6 0.69 -12.71 27.76
N PRO A 7 -0.10 -12.63 28.83
CA PRO A 7 -1.56 -12.63 28.72
C PRO A 7 -2.08 -11.30 28.16
N ILE A 8 -2.93 -11.40 27.15
CA ILE A 8 -3.68 -10.26 26.60
C ILE A 8 -5.00 -10.18 27.37
N THR A 9 -5.21 -9.07 28.08
CA THR A 9 -6.48 -8.74 28.73
C THR A 9 -7.53 -8.39 27.68
N VAL A 10 -8.58 -9.19 27.61
CA VAL A 10 -9.77 -8.93 26.80
C VAL A 10 -10.55 -7.77 27.40
N TRP A 11 -10.73 -6.69 26.63
CA TRP A 11 -11.61 -5.58 27.00
C TRP A 11 -13.00 -5.78 26.40
N GLN A 12 -14.01 -5.92 27.27
CA GLN A 12 -15.42 -5.98 26.85
C GLN A 12 -15.93 -4.59 26.50
N GLY A 13 -16.69 -4.51 25.40
CA GLY A 13 -17.20 -3.29 24.85
C GLY A 13 -18.22 -2.56 25.73
N SER A 14 -18.19 -1.26 25.69
CA SER A 14 -19.26 -0.37 26.16
C SER A 14 -19.99 0.26 24.96
N ASN A 15 -21.31 0.08 24.94
CA ASN A 15 -22.27 0.63 23.98
C ASN A 15 -22.17 2.16 23.91
N ILE A 16 -21.84 2.70 22.76
CA ILE A 16 -22.02 4.13 22.45
C ILE A 16 -23.13 4.26 21.39
N ARG A 17 -24.26 4.86 21.76
CA ARG A 17 -25.33 5.23 20.84
C ARG A 17 -24.88 6.42 19.97
N PRO A 18 -25.22 6.47 18.67
CA PRO A 18 -24.93 7.64 17.86
C PRO A 18 -25.89 8.79 18.20
N VAL A 19 -25.31 9.95 18.50
CA VAL A 19 -26.05 11.21 18.60
C VAL A 19 -26.11 11.82 17.20
N HIS A 20 -27.31 11.86 16.60
CA HIS A 20 -27.56 12.60 15.37
C HIS A 20 -27.62 14.10 15.66
N ALA A 21 -26.64 14.85 15.21
CA ALA A 21 -26.73 16.30 15.05
C ALA A 21 -26.85 16.60 13.55
N ALA A 22 -28.04 16.95 13.09
CA ALA A 22 -28.29 17.42 11.75
C ALA A 22 -27.74 18.85 11.61
N VAL A 23 -26.63 19.00 10.88
CA VAL A 23 -26.15 20.30 10.39
C VAL A 23 -26.72 20.49 9.00
N GLN A 24 -27.67 21.43 8.86
CA GLN A 24 -28.16 21.88 7.54
C GLN A 24 -27.06 22.72 6.86
N LEU A 25 -26.37 22.12 5.89
CA LEU A 25 -25.52 22.85 4.96
C LEU A 25 -26.37 23.32 3.76
N ARG A 26 -26.35 24.63 3.49
CA ARG A 26 -26.94 25.22 2.29
C ARG A 26 -26.27 24.62 1.05
N PRO A 27 -26.96 24.33 -0.06
CA PRO A 27 -26.37 23.77 -1.25
C PRO A 27 -25.51 24.84 -1.94
N ASN A 28 -24.22 24.68 -1.89
CA ASN A 28 -23.34 25.33 -2.84
C ASN A 28 -23.44 24.49 -4.13
N SER A 29 -23.93 25.09 -5.22
CA SER A 29 -24.09 24.46 -6.51
C SER A 29 -22.72 24.09 -7.09
N GLN A 30 -22.19 22.95 -6.67
CA GLN A 30 -21.12 22.28 -7.38
C GLN A 30 -21.77 21.54 -8.55
N VAL A 31 -21.38 21.88 -9.75
CA VAL A 31 -21.72 21.12 -10.97
C VAL A 31 -21.09 19.74 -10.80
N ASN A 32 -21.90 18.74 -10.42
CA ASN A 32 -21.51 17.33 -10.46
C ASN A 32 -21.38 16.94 -11.95
N THR A 33 -20.23 17.17 -12.53
CA THR A 33 -19.86 16.50 -13.77
C THR A 33 -19.59 15.04 -13.42
N THR A 34 -20.52 14.15 -13.72
CA THR A 34 -20.31 12.71 -13.69
C THR A 34 -19.18 12.39 -14.66
N VAL A 35 -18.01 12.08 -14.12
CA VAL A 35 -16.84 11.68 -14.93
C VAL A 35 -17.10 10.26 -15.42
N SER A 36 -17.44 10.10 -16.69
CA SER A 36 -17.73 8.79 -17.30
C SER A 36 -16.47 7.93 -17.51
N ASN A 37 -15.29 8.54 -17.59
CA ASN A 37 -14.00 7.89 -17.76
C ASN A 37 -12.95 8.55 -16.86
N PRO A 38 -11.90 7.82 -16.41
CA PRO A 38 -10.81 8.40 -15.67
C PRO A 38 -10.14 9.55 -16.43
N GLN A 39 -9.92 10.69 -15.75
CA GLN A 39 -9.30 11.88 -16.35
C GLN A 39 -7.99 12.22 -15.67
N LEU A 40 -6.94 12.47 -16.44
CA LEU A 40 -5.68 12.97 -15.92
C LEU A 40 -5.87 14.42 -15.44
N LEU A 41 -5.72 14.63 -14.12
CA LEU A 41 -5.83 15.96 -13.51
C LEU A 41 -4.47 16.67 -13.49
N HIS A 42 -3.43 15.98 -13.00
CA HIS A 42 -2.11 16.56 -12.78
C HIS A 42 -1.00 15.57 -13.14
N THR A 43 0.12 16.14 -13.63
CA THR A 43 1.42 15.45 -13.70
C THR A 43 2.40 16.19 -12.81
N LEU A 44 2.79 15.58 -11.69
CA LEU A 44 3.64 16.17 -10.68
C LEU A 44 5.11 15.86 -10.99
N LEU A 45 5.95 16.87 -10.98
CA LEU A 45 7.39 16.78 -11.25
C LEU A 45 8.19 17.11 -9.98
N GLY A 46 9.17 16.25 -9.64
CA GLY A 46 9.98 16.56 -8.44
C GLY A 46 10.91 15.45 -7.99
N HIS A 47 10.72 14.21 -8.42
CA HIS A 47 11.68 13.15 -8.23
C HIS A 47 12.73 13.17 -9.34
N ARG A 48 13.99 12.84 -8.98
CA ARG A 48 15.12 12.71 -9.92
C ARG A 48 15.39 11.25 -10.29
N GLY A 49 14.50 10.36 -9.96
CA GLY A 49 14.60 8.93 -10.21
C GLY A 49 13.25 8.28 -9.94
N ASN A 50 13.22 6.96 -9.97
CA ASN A 50 12.03 6.16 -9.86
C ASN A 50 11.17 6.51 -8.63
N VAL A 51 9.86 6.67 -8.85
CA VAL A 51 8.84 6.77 -7.79
C VAL A 51 8.36 5.36 -7.47
N LYS A 52 8.84 4.79 -6.38
CA LYS A 52 8.60 3.39 -6.02
C LYS A 52 7.40 3.18 -5.11
N SER A 53 6.92 4.23 -4.44
CA SER A 53 5.81 4.12 -3.52
C SER A 53 5.00 5.40 -3.44
N LEU A 54 3.70 5.23 -3.27
CA LEU A 54 2.69 6.28 -3.09
C LEU A 54 1.81 5.92 -1.90
N ALA A 55 1.42 6.92 -1.12
CA ALA A 55 0.46 6.76 -0.04
C ALA A 55 -0.40 8.02 0.11
N PHE A 56 -1.71 7.85 0.20
CA PHE A 56 -2.62 8.94 0.57
C PHE A 56 -2.81 8.98 2.08
N SER A 57 -3.00 10.18 2.62
CA SER A 57 -3.47 10.35 4.00
C SER A 57 -4.91 9.86 4.14
N PRO A 58 -5.33 9.38 5.35
CA PRO A 58 -6.68 8.84 5.57
C PRO A 58 -7.82 9.81 5.22
N ASN A 59 -7.56 11.11 5.23
CA ASN A 59 -8.53 12.15 4.85
C ASN A 59 -8.44 12.57 3.36
N SER A 60 -7.71 11.84 2.53
CA SER A 60 -7.50 12.11 1.08
C SER A 60 -6.85 13.46 0.74
N LYS A 61 -6.42 14.28 1.73
CA LYS A 61 -5.93 15.64 1.49
C LYS A 61 -4.42 15.75 1.23
N LEU A 62 -3.69 14.67 1.44
CA LEU A 62 -2.26 14.60 1.24
C LEU A 62 -1.90 13.34 0.44
N LEU A 63 -1.11 13.51 -0.61
CA LEU A 63 -0.43 12.43 -1.30
C LEU A 63 1.05 12.50 -0.97
N VAL A 64 1.63 11.38 -0.59
CA VAL A 64 3.07 11.25 -0.35
C VAL A 64 3.66 10.32 -1.41
N SER A 65 4.76 10.73 -2.02
CA SER A 65 5.50 9.91 -2.98
C SER A 65 6.93 9.71 -2.51
N GLY A 66 7.39 8.47 -2.58
CA GLY A 66 8.74 8.05 -2.21
C GLY A 66 9.50 7.50 -3.40
N GLY A 67 10.76 7.87 -3.49
CA GLY A 67 11.61 7.43 -4.58
C GLY A 67 13.05 7.89 -4.39
N GLY A 68 13.76 8.01 -5.51
CA GLY A 68 15.15 8.42 -5.51
C GLY A 68 16.03 7.44 -6.27
N ASN A 69 17.31 7.57 -6.09
CA ASN A 69 18.34 6.74 -6.70
C ASN A 69 19.16 5.99 -5.63
N GLU A 70 20.29 5.43 -6.03
CA GLU A 70 21.17 4.66 -5.13
C GLU A 70 21.84 5.50 -4.04
N ASN A 71 21.83 6.84 -4.16
CA ASN A 71 22.55 7.74 -3.26
C ASN A 71 21.66 8.75 -2.53
N ASP A 72 20.34 8.78 -2.83
CA ASP A 72 19.44 9.76 -2.22
C ASP A 72 17.98 9.27 -2.23
N GLY A 73 17.45 8.98 -1.05
CA GLY A 73 16.04 8.70 -0.83
C GLY A 73 15.27 9.97 -0.53
N ILE A 74 14.29 10.28 -1.36
CA ILE A 74 13.51 11.51 -1.28
C ILE A 74 12.04 11.17 -1.09
N ILE A 75 11.37 11.91 -0.20
CA ILE A 75 9.92 11.89 -0.04
C ILE A 75 9.38 13.26 -0.42
N GLN A 76 8.37 13.29 -1.29
CA GLN A 76 7.64 14.50 -1.67
C GLN A 76 6.22 14.43 -1.09
N LEU A 77 5.70 15.59 -0.69
CA LEU A 77 4.35 15.74 -0.17
C LEU A 77 3.58 16.66 -1.11
N TRP A 78 2.37 16.28 -1.49
CA TRP A 78 1.57 16.96 -2.51
C TRP A 78 0.14 17.17 -2.03
N ASN A 79 -0.45 18.28 -2.43
CA ASN A 79 -1.90 18.43 -2.41
C ASN A 79 -2.47 17.75 -3.67
N PRO A 80 -3.24 16.67 -3.55
CA PRO A 80 -3.73 15.95 -4.73
C PRO A 80 -4.77 16.72 -5.53
N VAL A 81 -5.46 17.70 -4.92
CA VAL A 81 -6.49 18.50 -5.58
C VAL A 81 -5.87 19.60 -6.44
N THR A 82 -4.86 20.32 -5.91
CA THR A 82 -4.21 21.44 -6.64
C THR A 82 -3.00 21.00 -7.45
N GLY A 83 -2.46 19.79 -7.21
CA GLY A 83 -1.22 19.32 -7.81
C GLY A 83 0.04 20.01 -7.23
N GLU A 84 -0.10 20.90 -6.26
CA GLU A 84 1.00 21.63 -5.67
C GLU A 84 1.80 20.81 -4.66
N ARG A 85 3.11 21.06 -4.64
CA ARG A 85 3.96 20.45 -3.63
C ARG A 85 3.84 21.17 -2.31
N SER A 86 3.32 20.47 -1.29
CA SER A 86 3.16 21.00 0.08
C SER A 86 4.41 20.80 0.95
N GLY A 87 5.31 19.88 0.56
CA GLY A 87 6.51 19.62 1.34
C GLY A 87 7.51 18.67 0.67
N ARG A 88 8.69 18.56 1.29
CA ARG A 88 9.75 17.65 0.85
C ARG A 88 10.63 17.23 2.02
N ILE A 89 10.90 15.94 2.13
CA ILE A 89 11.90 15.37 3.03
C ILE A 89 13.09 14.92 2.18
N LYS A 90 14.16 15.70 2.25
CA LYS A 90 15.44 15.40 1.57
C LYS A 90 16.24 14.42 2.44
N LYS A 91 17.01 13.53 1.80
CA LYS A 91 17.84 12.52 2.49
C LYS A 91 17.03 11.74 3.53
N ALA A 92 15.79 11.37 3.16
CA ALA A 92 14.94 10.54 3.99
C ALA A 92 15.61 9.20 4.30
N HIS A 93 16.38 8.70 3.36
CA HIS A 93 17.21 7.51 3.43
C HIS A 93 18.52 7.71 2.68
N LYS A 94 19.51 6.84 2.94
CA LYS A 94 20.80 6.84 2.21
C LYS A 94 20.64 6.39 0.76
N THR A 95 19.62 5.57 0.48
CA THR A 95 19.27 5.05 -0.85
C THR A 95 17.78 5.30 -1.13
N GLY A 96 17.32 5.06 -2.36
CA GLY A 96 15.93 5.29 -2.74
C GLY A 96 14.92 4.63 -1.81
N VAL A 97 13.83 5.34 -1.53
CA VAL A 97 12.70 4.84 -0.75
C VAL A 97 12.04 3.69 -1.50
N GLN A 98 11.81 2.56 -0.83
CA GLN A 98 11.18 1.37 -1.42
C GLN A 98 9.67 1.33 -1.16
N SER A 99 9.25 1.64 0.07
CA SER A 99 7.84 1.65 0.46
C SER A 99 7.54 2.77 1.45
N LEU A 100 6.30 3.26 1.38
CA LEU A 100 5.71 4.26 2.25
C LEU A 100 4.41 3.72 2.83
N ALA A 101 4.13 4.06 4.08
CA ALA A 101 2.84 3.88 4.70
C ALA A 101 2.50 5.12 5.54
N ILE A 102 1.22 5.47 5.59
CA ILE A 102 0.71 6.46 6.56
C ILE A 102 -0.13 5.69 7.56
N SER A 103 0.08 5.94 8.85
CA SER A 103 -0.72 5.32 9.89
C SER A 103 -2.20 5.70 9.73
N PRO A 104 -3.16 4.79 9.98
CA PRO A 104 -4.59 5.05 9.87
C PRO A 104 -5.10 6.26 10.68
N ASP A 105 -4.40 6.63 11.76
CA ASP A 105 -4.69 7.86 12.52
C ASP A 105 -4.19 9.15 11.81
N GLY A 106 -3.47 9.02 10.72
CA GLY A 106 -2.93 10.14 9.91
C GLY A 106 -1.78 10.91 10.55
N GLN A 107 -1.18 10.42 11.65
CA GLN A 107 -0.17 11.18 12.37
C GLN A 107 1.26 10.84 11.96
N THR A 108 1.50 9.58 11.55
CA THR A 108 2.85 9.07 11.28
C THR A 108 3.00 8.66 9.82
N LEU A 109 4.00 9.19 9.14
CA LEU A 109 4.50 8.64 7.89
C LEU A 109 5.63 7.68 8.20
N ILE A 110 5.62 6.53 7.55
CA ILE A 110 6.62 5.48 7.70
C ILE A 110 7.24 5.25 6.33
N SER A 111 8.55 5.19 6.26
CA SER A 111 9.29 4.92 5.03
C SER A 111 10.34 3.84 5.25
N CYS A 112 10.57 3.01 4.24
CA CYS A 112 11.66 2.04 4.26
C CYS A 112 12.51 2.11 2.99
N SER A 113 13.70 1.53 3.06
CA SER A 113 14.69 1.65 1.99
C SER A 113 15.64 0.45 1.93
N SER A 114 16.38 0.38 0.83
CA SER A 114 17.53 -0.54 0.68
C SER A 114 18.71 -0.21 1.59
N ASP A 115 18.63 0.84 2.40
CA ASP A 115 19.59 1.15 3.46
C ASP A 115 19.31 0.36 4.77
N ASN A 116 18.40 -0.63 4.72
CA ASN A 116 18.01 -1.53 5.80
C ASN A 116 17.28 -0.84 6.96
N ARG A 117 16.82 0.40 6.77
CA ARG A 117 16.16 1.20 7.80
C ARG A 117 14.70 1.42 7.50
N ILE A 118 13.94 1.58 8.58
CA ILE A 118 12.57 2.07 8.57
C ILE A 118 12.56 3.37 9.36
N ASN A 119 12.17 4.47 8.73
CA ASN A 119 12.15 5.79 9.35
C ASN A 119 10.71 6.25 9.57
N LEU A 120 10.47 6.82 10.75
CA LEU A 120 9.20 7.39 11.18
C LEU A 120 9.30 8.91 11.15
N TRP A 121 8.25 9.55 10.63
CA TRP A 121 8.13 10.99 10.46
C TRP A 121 6.82 11.46 11.03
N ASN A 122 6.81 12.55 11.78
CA ASN A 122 5.61 13.20 12.24
C ASN A 122 5.00 14.03 11.08
N LEU A 123 3.79 13.67 10.62
CA LEU A 123 3.15 14.33 9.47
C LEU A 123 2.69 15.77 9.76
N LYS A 124 2.48 16.14 11.03
CA LYS A 124 2.08 17.51 11.39
C LYS A 124 3.18 18.55 11.08
N ASN A 125 4.44 18.15 11.19
CA ASN A 125 5.58 19.06 11.02
C ASN A 125 6.67 18.55 10.06
N ASN A 126 6.47 17.37 9.47
CA ASN A 126 7.39 16.68 8.55
C ASN A 126 8.78 16.40 9.15
N LYS A 127 8.88 16.31 10.49
CA LYS A 127 10.14 16.05 11.18
C LYS A 127 10.36 14.56 11.40
N PHE A 128 11.63 14.19 11.34
CA PHE A 128 12.09 12.86 11.74
C PHE A 128 11.72 12.59 13.20
N SER A 129 11.16 11.42 13.47
CA SER A 129 10.81 10.97 14.81
C SER A 129 11.80 9.91 15.29
N ARG A 130 11.91 8.80 14.54
CA ARG A 130 12.76 7.66 14.92
C ARG A 130 13.14 6.80 13.72
N SER A 131 14.19 6.02 13.86
CA SER A 131 14.55 4.94 12.95
C SER A 131 14.47 3.59 13.66
N PHE A 132 13.74 2.64 13.04
CA PHE A 132 13.81 1.24 13.43
C PHE A 132 15.00 0.57 12.72
N VAL A 133 15.84 -0.05 13.52
CA VAL A 133 17.04 -0.77 13.08
C VAL A 133 16.89 -2.22 13.52
N GLY A 134 17.14 -3.15 12.63
CA GLY A 134 17.01 -4.58 12.94
C GLY A 134 17.10 -5.46 11.71
N HIS A 135 16.58 -5.01 10.56
CA HIS A 135 16.84 -5.70 9.30
C HIS A 135 18.31 -5.62 8.91
N SER A 136 18.85 -6.72 8.44
CA SER A 136 20.22 -6.83 7.93
C SER A 136 20.30 -6.68 6.41
N SER A 137 19.14 -6.56 5.75
CA SER A 137 19.02 -6.43 4.30
C SER A 137 17.92 -5.45 3.92
N ASN A 138 17.77 -5.22 2.60
CA ASN A 138 16.83 -4.27 2.03
C ASN A 138 15.41 -4.47 2.52
N VAL A 139 14.79 -3.42 3.09
CA VAL A 139 13.38 -3.43 3.47
C VAL A 139 12.55 -3.02 2.26
N MET A 140 11.68 -3.92 1.82
CA MET A 140 10.96 -3.80 0.55
C MET A 140 9.52 -3.30 0.72
N SER A 141 8.85 -3.69 1.81
CA SER A 141 7.42 -3.45 1.98
C SER A 141 7.04 -3.20 3.44
N LEU A 142 6.00 -2.39 3.64
CA LEU A 142 5.45 -2.00 4.93
C LEU A 142 3.94 -2.20 4.95
N ALA A 143 3.42 -2.68 6.07
CA ALA A 143 1.99 -2.74 6.36
C ALA A 143 1.72 -2.29 7.79
N VAL A 144 0.73 -1.41 7.99
CA VAL A 144 0.34 -0.88 9.31
C VAL A 144 -0.99 -1.45 9.71
N SER A 145 -1.14 -1.82 10.99
CA SER A 145 -2.40 -2.32 11.53
C SER A 145 -3.49 -1.24 11.54
N PRO A 146 -4.77 -1.61 11.37
CA PRO A 146 -5.88 -0.65 11.34
C PRO A 146 -5.98 0.22 12.60
N ASP A 147 -5.51 -0.27 13.73
CA ASP A 147 -5.47 0.45 15.00
C ASP A 147 -4.21 1.35 15.18
N SER A 148 -3.36 1.45 14.15
CA SER A 148 -2.11 2.23 14.15
C SER A 148 -1.05 1.79 15.18
N ARG A 149 -1.14 0.57 15.72
CA ARG A 149 -0.24 0.09 16.78
C ARG A 149 0.91 -0.77 16.29
N VAL A 150 0.68 -1.58 15.29
CA VAL A 150 1.66 -2.53 14.78
C VAL A 150 2.08 -2.17 13.36
N LEU A 151 3.36 -2.17 13.13
CA LEU A 151 3.95 -2.15 11.80
C LEU A 151 4.53 -3.54 11.49
N VAL A 152 4.24 -4.05 10.31
CA VAL A 152 4.90 -5.21 9.72
C VAL A 152 5.80 -4.74 8.59
N SER A 153 7.02 -5.23 8.56
CA SER A 153 7.98 -4.97 7.49
C SER A 153 8.47 -6.26 6.85
N GLY A 154 8.43 -6.31 5.53
CA GLY A 154 9.00 -7.37 4.72
C GLY A 154 10.33 -6.94 4.12
N ALA A 155 11.36 -7.78 4.25
CA ALA A 155 12.70 -7.52 3.76
C ALA A 155 13.32 -8.80 3.18
N LEU A 156 14.49 -8.65 2.55
CA LEU A 156 15.21 -9.81 2.00
C LEU A 156 15.79 -10.74 3.10
N ASP A 157 15.74 -10.34 4.37
CA ASP A 157 16.14 -11.14 5.53
C ASP A 157 14.95 -11.64 6.37
N GLY A 158 13.70 -11.46 5.88
CA GLY A 158 12.49 -11.96 6.52
C GLY A 158 11.47 -10.90 6.89
N ILE A 159 10.60 -11.22 7.86
CA ILE A 159 9.47 -10.39 8.29
C ILE A 159 9.64 -10.01 9.77
N ARG A 160 9.50 -8.74 10.08
CA ARG A 160 9.56 -8.19 11.44
C ARG A 160 8.32 -7.39 11.80
N MET A 161 8.01 -7.39 13.08
CA MET A 161 6.93 -6.62 13.69
C MET A 161 7.50 -5.57 14.64
N TRP A 162 6.86 -4.41 14.66
CA TRP A 162 7.27 -3.24 15.45
C TRP A 162 6.07 -2.62 16.14
N ASP A 163 6.25 -2.22 17.40
CA ASP A 163 5.30 -1.43 18.16
C ASP A 163 5.46 0.06 17.79
N LEU A 164 4.45 0.64 17.15
CA LEU A 164 4.49 2.04 16.73
C LEU A 164 4.31 3.01 17.90
N LEU A 165 3.58 2.62 18.95
CA LEU A 165 3.35 3.48 20.13
C LEU A 165 4.58 3.55 21.01
N GLN A 166 5.15 2.38 21.35
CA GLN A 166 6.36 2.30 22.16
C GLN A 166 7.65 2.46 21.35
N GLN A 167 7.52 2.48 20.02
CA GLN A 167 8.60 2.64 19.05
C GLN A 167 9.76 1.64 19.29
N ARG A 168 9.43 0.35 19.40
CA ARG A 168 10.37 -0.75 19.65
C ARG A 168 10.05 -1.98 18.81
N PRO A 169 11.01 -2.89 18.59
CA PRO A 169 10.72 -4.18 17.96
C PRO A 169 9.78 -5.02 18.85
N LEU A 170 8.84 -5.72 18.23
CA LEU A 170 7.94 -6.68 18.89
C LEU A 170 8.40 -8.11 18.67
N ALA A 171 8.49 -8.54 17.41
CA ALA A 171 8.77 -9.92 17.05
C ALA A 171 9.44 -10.02 15.68
N THR A 172 9.98 -11.20 15.39
CA THR A 172 10.39 -11.62 14.06
C THR A 172 9.55 -12.83 13.70
N LEU A 173 8.70 -12.73 12.68
CA LEU A 173 7.86 -13.83 12.21
C LEU A 173 8.71 -14.86 11.45
N VAL A 174 9.58 -14.37 10.56
CA VAL A 174 10.45 -15.22 9.72
C VAL A 174 11.83 -14.63 9.66
N ARG A 175 12.85 -15.49 9.70
CA ARG A 175 14.24 -15.15 9.44
C ARG A 175 14.82 -16.00 8.33
N PHE A 176 15.55 -15.37 7.40
CA PHE A 176 16.35 -16.03 6.37
C PHE A 176 15.59 -17.07 5.54
N ASP A 177 14.32 -16.78 5.31
CA ASP A 177 13.51 -17.46 4.31
C ASP A 177 13.73 -16.80 2.94
N ASN A 178 12.94 -17.15 1.94
CA ASN A 178 12.97 -16.48 0.65
C ASN A 178 12.87 -14.95 0.80
N SER A 179 13.48 -14.24 -0.12
CA SER A 179 13.44 -12.76 -0.14
C SER A 179 12.00 -12.24 -0.21
N ILE A 180 11.52 -11.63 0.87
CA ILE A 180 10.16 -11.07 0.93
C ILE A 180 10.14 -9.74 0.17
N HIS A 181 9.28 -9.66 -0.83
CA HIS A 181 9.10 -8.47 -1.66
C HIS A 181 7.90 -7.64 -1.25
N THR A 182 6.87 -8.28 -0.71
CA THR A 182 5.63 -7.59 -0.34
C THR A 182 5.01 -8.18 0.91
N VAL A 183 4.42 -7.32 1.73
CA VAL A 183 3.58 -7.69 2.87
C VAL A 183 2.31 -6.84 2.86
N ALA A 184 1.18 -7.42 3.26
CA ALA A 184 -0.03 -6.67 3.57
C ALA A 184 -0.73 -7.26 4.78
N MET A 185 -1.56 -6.44 5.41
CA MET A 185 -2.35 -6.79 6.58
C MET A 185 -3.83 -6.80 6.22
N SER A 186 -4.57 -7.78 6.72
CA SER A 186 -6.02 -7.84 6.57
C SER A 186 -6.70 -6.65 7.25
N PRO A 187 -7.90 -6.23 6.77
CA PRO A 187 -8.62 -5.09 7.35
C PRO A 187 -9.01 -5.26 8.82
N ASP A 188 -9.15 -6.50 9.31
CA ASP A 188 -9.39 -6.83 10.71
C ASP A 188 -8.12 -6.81 11.58
N GLY A 189 -6.94 -6.66 10.94
CA GLY A 189 -5.63 -6.65 11.61
C GLY A 189 -5.18 -8.01 12.16
N GLN A 190 -5.82 -9.12 11.78
CA GLN A 190 -5.49 -10.44 12.34
C GLN A 190 -4.57 -11.27 11.46
N THR A 191 -4.57 -11.04 10.15
CA THR A 191 -3.78 -11.79 9.17
C THR A 191 -2.75 -10.91 8.49
N VAL A 192 -1.53 -11.41 8.38
CA VAL A 192 -0.50 -10.84 7.50
C VAL A 192 -0.29 -11.79 6.35
N ALA A 193 -0.31 -11.26 5.13
CA ALA A 193 0.10 -11.98 3.94
C ALA A 193 1.49 -11.49 3.50
N SER A 194 2.33 -12.41 3.05
CA SER A 194 3.64 -12.11 2.47
C SER A 194 3.81 -12.79 1.12
N GLY A 195 4.52 -12.11 0.21
CA GLY A 195 4.87 -12.65 -1.09
C GLY A 195 6.37 -12.54 -1.33
N ASP A 196 6.96 -13.59 -1.88
CA ASP A 196 8.40 -13.72 -2.05
C ASP A 196 8.87 -13.68 -3.52
N ASN A 197 10.18 -13.81 -3.70
CA ASN A 197 10.82 -13.81 -5.02
C ASN A 197 10.62 -15.10 -5.82
N GLN A 198 10.15 -16.19 -5.21
CA GLN A 198 9.87 -17.47 -5.85
C GLN A 198 8.41 -17.64 -6.23
N GLY A 199 7.55 -16.67 -5.92
CA GLY A 199 6.12 -16.71 -6.22
C GLY A 199 5.29 -17.37 -5.12
N VAL A 200 5.87 -17.60 -3.94
CA VAL A 200 5.19 -18.20 -2.79
C VAL A 200 4.47 -17.12 -1.99
N ILE A 201 3.25 -17.46 -1.56
CA ILE A 201 2.47 -16.68 -0.60
C ILE A 201 2.46 -17.44 0.72
N LYS A 202 2.65 -16.70 1.82
CA LYS A 202 2.46 -17.19 3.18
C LYS A 202 1.47 -16.28 3.92
N LEU A 203 0.53 -16.91 4.64
CA LEU A 203 -0.42 -16.23 5.52
C LEU A 203 -0.05 -16.53 6.97
N TRP A 204 -0.05 -15.50 7.80
CA TRP A 204 0.37 -15.57 9.20
C TRP A 204 -0.72 -15.02 10.11
N ASN A 205 -1.00 -15.69 11.23
CA ASN A 205 -1.81 -15.13 12.30
C ASN A 205 -0.97 -14.10 13.08
N LEU A 206 -1.40 -12.83 13.08
CA LEU A 206 -0.64 -11.76 13.71
C LEU A 206 -0.58 -11.87 15.24
N ASN A 207 -1.62 -12.43 15.86
CA ASN A 207 -1.72 -12.55 17.32
C ASN A 207 -0.86 -13.68 17.87
N THR A 208 -0.80 -14.83 17.15
CA THR A 208 -0.03 -16.00 17.59
C THR A 208 1.35 -16.08 16.96
N GLY A 209 1.55 -15.41 15.80
CA GLY A 209 2.74 -15.52 14.98
C GLY A 209 2.83 -16.84 14.18
N GLU A 210 1.77 -17.65 14.19
CA GLU A 210 1.75 -18.94 13.53
C GLU A 210 1.48 -18.82 12.02
N LEU A 211 2.10 -19.70 11.25
CA LEU A 211 1.83 -19.85 9.82
C LEU A 211 0.46 -20.52 9.63
N ILE A 212 -0.46 -19.81 8.95
CA ILE A 212 -1.80 -20.32 8.61
C ILE A 212 -1.75 -21.17 7.34
N SER A 213 -1.06 -20.65 6.30
CA SER A 213 -1.02 -21.27 4.97
C SER A 213 0.23 -20.86 4.22
N GLU A 214 0.72 -21.76 3.35
CA GLU A 214 1.83 -21.53 2.42
C GLU A 214 1.53 -22.27 1.11
N PHE A 215 1.66 -21.56 -0.03
CA PHE A 215 1.46 -22.14 -1.35
C PHE A 215 2.15 -21.34 -2.46
N THR A 216 2.45 -22.00 -3.58
CA THR A 216 2.99 -21.35 -4.77
C THR A 216 1.86 -20.70 -5.56
N ALA A 217 1.79 -19.36 -5.49
CA ALA A 217 0.77 -18.57 -6.14
C ALA A 217 1.14 -18.22 -7.59
N HIS A 218 2.40 -17.97 -7.86
CA HIS A 218 2.90 -17.45 -9.13
C HIS A 218 4.17 -18.20 -9.56
N SER A 219 4.47 -18.16 -10.86
CA SER A 219 5.71 -18.75 -11.42
C SER A 219 6.93 -17.85 -11.31
N GLN A 220 6.76 -16.59 -10.87
CA GLN A 220 7.82 -15.61 -10.66
C GLN A 220 7.51 -14.76 -9.42
N THR A 221 8.42 -13.83 -9.10
CA THR A 221 8.31 -12.91 -7.94
C THR A 221 6.91 -12.33 -7.79
N VAL A 222 6.34 -12.46 -6.60
CA VAL A 222 5.17 -11.67 -6.18
C VAL A 222 5.63 -10.25 -5.91
N THR A 223 5.21 -9.30 -6.73
CA THR A 223 5.64 -7.91 -6.65
C THR A 223 4.85 -7.11 -5.62
N THR A 224 3.56 -7.45 -5.48
CA THR A 224 2.65 -6.73 -4.60
C THR A 224 1.46 -7.62 -4.24
N LEU A 225 0.86 -7.34 -3.09
CA LEU A 225 -0.38 -7.96 -2.66
C LEU A 225 -1.22 -6.97 -1.83
N ALA A 226 -2.53 -7.15 -1.83
CA ALA A 226 -3.47 -6.34 -1.07
C ALA A 226 -4.71 -7.16 -0.68
N PHE A 227 -5.26 -6.92 0.50
CA PHE A 227 -6.57 -7.46 0.89
C PHE A 227 -7.69 -6.57 0.34
N THR A 228 -8.84 -7.18 0.01
CA THR A 228 -10.07 -6.44 -0.30
C THR A 228 -10.55 -5.70 0.96
N PRO A 229 -11.25 -4.55 0.82
CA PRO A 229 -11.71 -3.77 1.97
C PRO A 229 -12.61 -4.53 2.95
N ASP A 230 -13.38 -5.49 2.44
CA ASP A 230 -14.23 -6.39 3.23
C ASP A 230 -13.46 -7.55 3.89
N GLY A 231 -12.18 -7.72 3.56
CA GLY A 231 -11.33 -8.80 4.05
C GLY A 231 -11.65 -10.19 3.49
N SER A 232 -12.62 -10.33 2.60
CA SER A 232 -13.02 -11.65 2.09
C SER A 232 -11.97 -12.30 1.19
N ASN A 233 -11.23 -11.47 0.46
CA ASN A 233 -10.22 -11.91 -0.50
C ASN A 233 -8.91 -11.14 -0.32
N PHE A 234 -7.87 -11.66 -0.94
CA PHE A 234 -6.65 -10.91 -1.19
C PHE A 234 -6.22 -11.08 -2.66
N ILE A 235 -5.50 -10.10 -3.16
CA ILE A 235 -5.09 -10.01 -4.57
C ILE A 235 -3.58 -9.97 -4.62
N THR A 236 -2.99 -10.73 -5.52
CA THR A 236 -1.56 -10.78 -5.74
C THR A 236 -1.24 -10.44 -7.19
N ALA A 237 -0.13 -9.77 -7.41
CA ALA A 237 0.40 -9.54 -8.74
C ALA A 237 1.87 -9.93 -8.84
N SER A 238 2.31 -10.30 -10.04
CA SER A 238 3.61 -10.92 -10.23
C SER A 238 4.33 -10.44 -11.50
N ARG A 239 5.62 -10.73 -11.52
CA ARG A 239 6.45 -10.62 -12.73
C ARG A 239 6.07 -11.65 -13.79
N ASP A 240 5.27 -12.68 -13.45
CA ASP A 240 4.69 -13.62 -14.44
C ASP A 240 3.58 -12.99 -15.29
N ARG A 241 3.29 -11.68 -15.13
CA ARG A 241 2.32 -10.87 -15.87
C ARG A 241 0.87 -11.14 -15.49
N THR A 242 0.62 -11.93 -14.45
CA THR A 242 -0.73 -12.24 -13.97
C THR A 242 -1.04 -11.53 -12.67
N ILE A 243 -2.34 -11.33 -12.44
CA ILE A 243 -2.92 -10.90 -11.18
C ILE A 243 -3.88 -12.01 -10.77
N LYS A 244 -3.85 -12.43 -9.52
CA LYS A 244 -4.71 -13.50 -9.02
C LYS A 244 -5.48 -13.04 -7.79
N ILE A 245 -6.74 -13.44 -7.72
CA ILE A 245 -7.66 -13.18 -6.61
C ILE A 245 -7.83 -14.47 -5.84
N TRP A 246 -7.66 -14.41 -4.52
CA TRP A 246 -7.67 -15.55 -3.62
C TRP A 246 -8.68 -15.35 -2.50
N SER A 247 -9.39 -16.40 -2.11
CA SER A 247 -10.07 -16.43 -0.82
C SER A 247 -9.06 -16.78 0.29
N GLN A 248 -9.21 -16.19 1.49
CA GLN A 248 -8.32 -16.49 2.61
C GLN A 248 -8.32 -17.97 3.03
N ASN A 249 -9.37 -18.71 2.66
CA ASN A 249 -9.57 -20.11 3.04
C ASN A 249 -9.23 -21.11 1.92
N SER A 250 -8.58 -20.65 0.84
CA SER A 250 -8.29 -21.50 -0.33
C SER A 250 -6.90 -21.21 -0.89
N ASN A 251 -6.20 -22.27 -1.27
CA ASN A 251 -4.92 -22.18 -1.99
C ASN A 251 -5.10 -22.19 -3.52
N GLU A 252 -6.35 -22.21 -4.00
CA GLU A 252 -6.68 -22.09 -5.40
C GLU A 252 -7.21 -20.68 -5.68
N PRO A 253 -6.79 -20.05 -6.80
CA PRO A 253 -7.26 -18.71 -7.12
C PRO A 253 -8.74 -18.73 -7.51
N VAL A 254 -9.52 -17.84 -6.91
CA VAL A 254 -10.91 -17.57 -7.32
C VAL A 254 -10.94 -17.08 -8.77
N ARG A 255 -9.92 -16.30 -9.16
CA ARG A 255 -9.82 -15.75 -10.52
C ARG A 255 -8.36 -15.39 -10.85
N THR A 256 -8.02 -15.52 -12.14
CA THR A 256 -6.77 -15.02 -12.71
C THR A 256 -7.07 -13.96 -13.78
N LEU A 257 -6.53 -12.75 -13.59
CA LEU A 257 -6.62 -11.67 -14.56
C LEU A 257 -5.38 -11.69 -15.45
N THR A 258 -5.61 -11.78 -16.75
CA THR A 258 -4.57 -11.76 -17.79
C THR A 258 -4.79 -10.57 -18.71
N GLY A 259 -3.72 -9.95 -19.23
CA GLY A 259 -3.83 -8.79 -20.12
C GLY A 259 -2.68 -7.78 -19.98
N HIS A 260 -1.82 -7.93 -18.94
CA HIS A 260 -0.54 -7.24 -18.93
C HIS A 260 0.46 -7.95 -19.85
N ASN A 261 1.16 -7.18 -20.67
CA ASN A 261 2.19 -7.70 -21.58
C ASN A 261 3.57 -7.81 -20.91
N ASN A 262 3.71 -7.25 -19.74
CA ASN A 262 4.93 -7.20 -18.95
C ASN A 262 4.64 -7.37 -17.46
N TRP A 263 5.67 -7.33 -16.62
CA TRP A 263 5.56 -7.42 -15.17
C TRP A 263 4.49 -6.48 -14.62
N VAL A 264 3.67 -6.99 -13.71
CA VAL A 264 2.80 -6.15 -12.89
C VAL A 264 3.61 -5.71 -11.69
N ASN A 265 3.83 -4.41 -11.54
CA ASN A 265 4.70 -3.86 -10.50
C ASN A 265 3.94 -3.48 -9.23
N ALA A 266 2.72 -2.97 -9.39
CA ALA A 266 1.89 -2.51 -8.27
C ALA A 266 0.41 -2.71 -8.55
N ILE A 267 -0.37 -2.89 -7.48
CA ILE A 267 -1.84 -2.91 -7.50
C ILE A 267 -2.39 -1.99 -6.41
N ALA A 268 -3.59 -1.48 -6.64
CA ALA A 268 -4.39 -0.79 -5.64
C ALA A 268 -5.87 -1.13 -5.85
N ILE A 269 -6.58 -1.39 -4.76
CA ILE A 269 -8.01 -1.67 -4.77
C ILE A 269 -8.74 -0.37 -4.43
N ASN A 270 -9.76 0.00 -5.21
CA ASN A 270 -10.63 1.10 -4.85
C ASN A 270 -11.32 0.79 -3.51
N PRO A 271 -11.45 1.73 -2.58
CA PRO A 271 -12.17 1.54 -1.32
C PRO A 271 -13.62 1.01 -1.45
N ASP A 272 -14.24 1.16 -2.63
CA ASP A 272 -15.54 0.54 -2.94
C ASP A 272 -15.48 -1.00 -3.07
N GLY A 273 -14.28 -1.57 -3.15
CA GLY A 273 -14.05 -3.01 -3.33
C GLY A 273 -14.41 -3.55 -4.72
N GLN A 274 -14.79 -2.71 -5.67
CA GLN A 274 -15.27 -3.15 -7.00
C GLN A 274 -14.22 -3.03 -8.10
N THR A 275 -13.32 -2.05 -7.99
CA THR A 275 -12.32 -1.77 -9.01
C THR A 275 -10.91 -2.00 -8.50
N LEU A 276 -10.12 -2.73 -9.30
CA LEU A 276 -8.68 -2.88 -9.12
C LEU A 276 -7.94 -2.03 -10.15
N ALA A 277 -6.99 -1.26 -9.71
CA ALA A 277 -5.97 -0.67 -10.58
C ALA A 277 -4.69 -1.48 -10.50
N SER A 278 -4.09 -1.79 -11.63
CA SER A 278 -2.79 -2.46 -11.74
C SER A 278 -1.83 -1.67 -12.62
N ALA A 279 -0.58 -1.68 -12.28
CA ALA A 279 0.46 -0.89 -12.93
C ALA A 279 1.61 -1.77 -13.43
N GLY A 280 2.06 -1.51 -14.65
CA GLY A 280 3.16 -2.19 -15.30
C GLY A 280 3.84 -1.31 -16.36
N ARG A 281 4.67 -1.92 -17.19
CA ARG A 281 5.31 -1.21 -18.31
C ARG A 281 4.32 -0.83 -19.41
N ASP A 282 3.21 -1.53 -19.50
CA ASP A 282 2.14 -1.32 -20.46
C ASP A 282 1.02 -0.41 -19.93
N GLY A 283 1.34 0.45 -18.96
CA GLY A 283 0.46 1.45 -18.40
C GLY A 283 -0.27 1.01 -17.14
N VAL A 284 -1.36 1.71 -16.82
CA VAL A 284 -2.27 1.41 -15.71
C VAL A 284 -3.54 0.81 -16.28
N LYS A 285 -3.94 -0.35 -15.78
CA LYS A 285 -5.15 -1.06 -16.18
C LYS A 285 -6.16 -1.07 -15.04
N LEU A 286 -7.43 -0.86 -15.36
CA LEU A 286 -8.54 -0.91 -14.42
C LEU A 286 -9.39 -2.14 -14.70
N TRP A 287 -9.66 -2.91 -13.66
CA TRP A 287 -10.38 -4.19 -13.74
C TRP A 287 -11.61 -4.16 -12.84
N ASN A 288 -12.69 -4.73 -13.30
CA ASN A 288 -13.82 -5.06 -12.46
C ASN A 288 -13.50 -6.32 -11.64
N LEU A 289 -13.49 -6.21 -10.33
CA LEU A 289 -13.13 -7.34 -9.43
C LEU A 289 -14.20 -8.45 -9.43
N THR A 290 -15.46 -8.10 -9.64
CA THR A 290 -16.57 -9.05 -9.67
C THR A 290 -16.55 -9.89 -10.95
N THR A 291 -16.37 -9.27 -12.13
CA THR A 291 -16.37 -9.98 -13.42
C THR A 291 -14.98 -10.43 -13.85
N GLY A 292 -13.93 -9.74 -13.41
CA GLY A 292 -12.55 -9.92 -13.86
C GLY A 292 -12.23 -9.27 -15.19
N GLU A 293 -13.14 -8.48 -15.74
CA GLU A 293 -12.99 -7.83 -17.03
C GLU A 293 -12.11 -6.58 -16.95
N LEU A 294 -11.29 -6.38 -17.98
CA LEU A 294 -10.56 -5.14 -18.18
C LEU A 294 -11.53 -4.04 -18.60
N GLN A 295 -11.72 -3.04 -17.75
CA GLN A 295 -12.61 -1.91 -18.00
C GLN A 295 -11.92 -0.78 -18.79
N ASN A 296 -10.65 -0.49 -18.43
CA ASN A 296 -9.95 0.64 -19.05
C ASN A 296 -8.42 0.44 -18.98
N THR A 297 -7.71 1.15 -19.86
CA THR A 297 -6.26 1.29 -19.81
C THR A 297 -5.93 2.78 -19.85
N LEU A 298 -5.33 3.31 -18.77
CA LEU A 298 -4.98 4.72 -18.67
C LEU A 298 -3.72 4.99 -19.49
N MET A 299 -3.90 5.79 -20.54
CA MET A 299 -2.81 6.25 -21.40
C MET A 299 -2.22 7.56 -20.88
N GLY A 300 -0.92 7.78 -21.13
CA GLY A 300 -0.23 9.02 -20.69
C GLY A 300 0.85 8.79 -19.64
N THR A 301 1.11 7.54 -19.28
CA THR A 301 2.32 7.15 -18.57
C THR A 301 3.40 6.83 -19.61
N SER A 302 4.42 7.68 -19.70
CA SER A 302 5.46 7.59 -20.73
C SER A 302 6.49 6.49 -20.45
N ASP A 303 6.42 5.84 -19.28
CA ASP A 303 7.43 4.89 -18.81
C ASP A 303 6.84 3.87 -17.84
N TRP A 304 7.66 2.93 -17.37
CA TRP A 304 7.28 1.94 -16.38
C TRP A 304 6.61 2.57 -15.17
N VAL A 305 5.36 2.21 -14.93
CA VAL A 305 4.64 2.56 -13.72
C VAL A 305 5.02 1.57 -12.62
N SER A 306 5.56 2.10 -11.53
CA SER A 306 6.14 1.31 -10.44
C SER A 306 5.36 1.41 -9.14
N ALA A 307 4.49 2.41 -9.02
CA ALA A 307 3.65 2.62 -7.85
C ALA A 307 2.26 3.08 -8.26
N ILE A 308 1.26 2.66 -7.48
CA ILE A 308 -0.13 3.05 -7.67
C ILE A 308 -0.83 3.11 -6.31
N ALA A 309 -1.73 4.07 -6.12
CA ALA A 309 -2.54 4.19 -4.91
C ALA A 309 -3.88 4.86 -5.22
N TYR A 310 -4.96 4.37 -4.63
CA TYR A 310 -6.24 5.07 -4.54
C TYR A 310 -6.26 5.98 -3.33
N SER A 311 -6.94 7.11 -3.45
CA SER A 311 -7.33 7.91 -2.30
C SER A 311 -8.39 7.17 -1.47
N PRO A 312 -8.42 7.35 -0.13
CA PRO A 312 -9.41 6.71 0.74
C PRO A 312 -10.88 7.01 0.41
N ASP A 313 -11.17 8.13 -0.25
CA ASP A 313 -12.51 8.47 -0.76
C ASP A 313 -12.83 7.83 -2.12
N GLY A 314 -11.89 7.09 -2.72
CA GLY A 314 -12.04 6.43 -4.01
C GLY A 314 -12.08 7.34 -5.23
N GLN A 315 -12.04 8.67 -5.04
CA GLN A 315 -12.23 9.64 -6.12
C GLN A 315 -10.96 9.92 -6.93
N THR A 316 -9.80 9.57 -6.38
CA THR A 316 -8.51 9.87 -7.00
C THR A 316 -7.64 8.63 -7.07
N LEU A 317 -6.98 8.43 -8.21
CA LEU A 317 -5.92 7.45 -8.39
C LEU A 317 -4.60 8.18 -8.65
N ALA A 318 -3.54 7.79 -7.97
CA ALA A 318 -2.18 8.27 -8.22
C ALA A 318 -1.32 7.15 -8.79
N SER A 319 -0.50 7.45 -9.81
CA SER A 319 0.48 6.53 -10.38
C SER A 319 1.85 7.17 -10.43
N GLY A 320 2.88 6.43 -10.00
CA GLY A 320 4.28 6.87 -9.98
C GLY A 320 5.14 6.03 -10.92
N SER A 321 6.05 6.65 -11.66
CA SER A 321 6.80 6.00 -12.72
C SER A 321 8.33 6.13 -12.56
N PHE A 322 9.04 5.34 -13.37
CA PHE A 322 10.50 5.31 -13.40
C PHE A 322 11.14 6.63 -13.82
N ASP A 323 10.42 7.43 -14.63
CA ASP A 323 10.88 8.76 -15.07
C ASP A 323 10.74 9.85 -14.00
N GLY A 324 10.27 9.48 -12.79
CA GLY A 324 10.13 10.39 -11.66
C GLY A 324 8.84 11.21 -11.65
N LYS A 325 7.92 10.95 -12.56
CA LYS A 325 6.61 11.61 -12.58
C LYS A 325 5.61 10.90 -11.67
N VAL A 326 4.70 11.70 -11.11
CA VAL A 326 3.49 11.20 -10.45
C VAL A 326 2.29 11.79 -11.20
N ASN A 327 1.45 10.92 -11.75
CA ASN A 327 0.19 11.33 -12.36
C ASN A 327 -0.95 11.17 -11.38
N ILE A 328 -1.89 12.11 -11.38
CA ILE A 328 -3.11 12.09 -10.58
C ILE A 328 -4.30 12.06 -11.53
N TRP A 329 -5.18 11.10 -11.31
CA TRP A 329 -6.36 10.83 -12.12
C TRP A 329 -7.62 11.03 -11.30
N ALA A 330 -8.63 11.75 -11.83
CA ALA A 330 -9.99 11.69 -11.31
C ALA A 330 -10.61 10.36 -11.72
N MET A 331 -11.20 9.66 -10.79
CA MET A 331 -11.90 8.41 -11.05
C MET A 331 -13.39 8.67 -11.26
N PRO A 332 -14.08 7.85 -12.10
CA PRO A 332 -15.53 7.93 -12.23
C PRO A 332 -16.16 7.75 -10.85
N THR A 333 -17.04 8.67 -10.47
CA THR A 333 -17.96 8.41 -9.37
C THR A 333 -19.02 7.46 -9.91
N GLY A 334 -19.17 6.28 -9.29
CA GLY A 334 -20.17 5.32 -9.69
C GLY A 334 -21.52 6.03 -9.81
N GLY A 335 -22.02 6.16 -11.05
CA GLY A 335 -23.40 6.55 -11.28
C GLY A 335 -24.28 5.36 -10.94
N ASP A 336 -25.33 5.63 -10.17
CA ASP A 336 -26.44 4.72 -9.92
C ASP A 336 -27.06 4.23 -11.22
#